data_c4f87836a39a4102ce5efe0838c0d369
#
_entry.id   c4f87836a39a4102ce5efe0838c0d369
#
_cell.length_a   1.000
_cell.length_b   1.000
_cell.length_c   1.000
_cell.angle_alpha   90.00
_cell.angle_beta   90.00
_cell.angle_gamma   90.00
#
_symmetry.space_group_name_H-M   'P 1'
#
loop_
_entity.id
_entity.type
_entity.pdbx_description
1 polymer ?
#
loop_
_entity_poly.entity_id
_entity_poly.type
_entity_poly.pdbx_seq_one_letter_code
_entity_poly.pdbx_strand_id
1 'polypeptide(L)'
;MSATTLATTFGGIAGSDLETELAQPRLADHDANEAADIERDGAAGLQPAIALARSDARPASDYAVQLRGVGKRYGEREVLSGFDLSIERGSFVAIVGRSGCGKSTLLRLVAGLEEASSGVLEKRAGNGGPLDTRIMFQDARLLPWKSVLQNVMLGLGRGGGARDDARAVLAEVGLLERANDWPAQLSGGQRQRVALARALVHRPQLLLLDEPLGALDALTRLEMHTLIERLWREHRFTALLVTHDVHEAVALGDRILLIEEGRIALDQPVALARPRARASAGFAALEDHVLQRVLKNAPNDDTLAHRAYEPYDPYGLPEPGRLTRPTEVRWAV
;
A
#
# COMPACT_ATOMS: atom_id res chain seq x y z
N MET A 1 17.61 -62.22 -14.17
CA MET A 1 16.34 -62.96 -13.96
C MET A 1 15.42 -61.96 -13.25
N SER A 2 14.39 -61.47 -13.69
CA SER A 2 13.43 -61.50 -14.76
C SER A 2 12.72 -60.13 -14.76
N ALA A 3 12.59 -59.58 -15.91
CA ALA A 3 11.73 -58.45 -16.17
C ALA A 3 10.27 -58.85 -16.04
N THR A 4 9.40 -57.94 -15.57
CA THR A 4 7.96 -58.06 -15.82
C THR A 4 7.43 -56.70 -16.23
N THR A 5 7.20 -56.60 -17.51
CA THR A 5 6.45 -55.58 -18.22
C THR A 5 4.96 -55.81 -17.97
N LEU A 6 4.20 -54.76 -17.64
CA LEU A 6 2.76 -54.75 -17.77
C LEU A 6 2.31 -53.46 -18.50
N ALA A 7 1.96 -53.66 -19.76
CA ALA A 7 1.20 -52.75 -20.57
C ALA A 7 -0.29 -52.95 -20.29
N THR A 8 -1.07 -51.88 -20.19
CA THR A 8 -2.53 -51.90 -20.30
C THR A 8 -2.98 -50.60 -20.95
N THR A 9 -3.26 -50.61 -22.18
CA THR A 9 -4.53 -50.62 -22.90
C THR A 9 -5.22 -49.25 -22.94
N PHE A 10 -5.07 -48.61 -24.10
CA PHE A 10 -5.92 -47.58 -24.62
C PHE A 10 -7.33 -48.11 -24.89
N GLY A 11 -8.36 -47.48 -24.32
CA GLY A 11 -9.77 -47.65 -24.68
C GLY A 11 -10.29 -46.38 -25.29
N GLY A 12 -10.37 -46.36 -26.61
CA GLY A 12 -11.08 -45.33 -27.36
C GLY A 12 -12.59 -45.53 -27.27
N ILE A 13 -13.33 -44.45 -27.15
CA ILE A 13 -14.78 -44.40 -27.45
C ILE A 13 -14.98 -43.29 -28.47
N ALA A 14 -15.58 -43.71 -29.58
CA ALA A 14 -15.92 -42.96 -30.77
C ALA A 14 -17.10 -42.00 -30.48
N GLY A 15 -17.18 -41.00 -31.34
CA GLY A 15 -18.18 -39.95 -31.35
C GLY A 15 -19.61 -40.40 -31.61
N SER A 16 -20.53 -39.55 -31.25
CA SER A 16 -21.83 -39.35 -31.93
C SER A 16 -22.35 -37.95 -31.61
N ASP A 17 -22.48 -37.21 -32.63
CA ASP A 17 -23.49 -36.21 -33.01
C ASP A 17 -24.49 -35.76 -31.93
N LEU A 18 -24.52 -34.45 -31.73
CA LEU A 18 -25.77 -33.73 -31.44
C LEU A 18 -25.58 -32.25 -31.87
N GLU A 19 -25.89 -32.00 -33.16
CA GLU A 19 -26.44 -30.72 -33.59
C GLU A 19 -27.83 -30.59 -32.99
N THR A 20 -28.07 -29.50 -32.26
CA THR A 20 -29.45 -29.00 -32.13
C THR A 20 -29.43 -27.54 -31.67
N GLU A 21 -29.74 -26.67 -32.60
CA GLU A 21 -30.76 -25.63 -32.56
C GLU A 21 -30.43 -24.32 -31.88
N LEU A 22 -30.00 -23.40 -32.73
CA LEU A 22 -30.10 -21.95 -32.59
C LEU A 22 -31.58 -21.55 -32.59
N ALA A 23 -32.11 -21.09 -31.48
CA ALA A 23 -33.39 -20.38 -31.41
C ALA A 23 -33.12 -18.89 -31.22
N GLN A 24 -33.33 -18.12 -32.26
CA GLN A 24 -33.47 -16.67 -32.22
C GLN A 24 -34.89 -16.32 -31.74
N PRO A 25 -35.09 -15.33 -30.86
CA PRO A 25 -36.38 -14.67 -30.71
C PRO A 25 -36.49 -13.49 -31.70
N ARG A 26 -37.64 -13.48 -32.35
CA ARG A 26 -38.11 -12.54 -33.37
C ARG A 26 -38.27 -11.12 -32.78
N LEU A 27 -37.86 -10.15 -33.62
CA LEU A 27 -38.31 -8.75 -33.57
C LEU A 27 -39.81 -8.67 -33.66
N ALA A 28 -40.44 -7.93 -32.77
CA ALA A 28 -41.79 -7.43 -32.93
C ALA A 28 -41.70 -5.92 -33.14
N ASP A 29 -42.09 -5.53 -34.35
CA ASP A 29 -42.38 -4.14 -34.72
C ASP A 29 -43.56 -3.63 -33.87
N HIS A 30 -43.42 -2.43 -33.35
CA HIS A 30 -44.55 -1.57 -33.10
C HIS A 30 -44.19 -0.11 -33.40
N ASP A 31 -45.04 0.41 -34.23
CA ASP A 31 -45.10 1.69 -34.92
C ASP A 31 -44.88 2.95 -34.06
N ALA A 32 -44.17 3.82 -34.72
CA ALA A 32 -44.36 5.22 -35.07
C ALA A 32 -45.33 6.12 -34.25
N ASN A 33 -44.79 7.28 -34.01
CA ASN A 33 -45.46 8.56 -33.99
C ASN A 33 -45.70 9.19 -32.61
N GLU A 34 -44.85 10.13 -32.25
CA GLU A 34 -45.26 11.48 -31.87
C GLU A 34 -44.04 12.40 -31.81
N ALA A 35 -43.99 13.26 -32.81
CA ALA A 35 -43.12 14.44 -32.81
C ALA A 35 -43.87 15.57 -32.07
N ALA A 36 -43.25 16.18 -31.09
CA ALA A 36 -43.55 17.52 -30.66
C ALA A 36 -42.36 18.14 -29.90
N ASP A 37 -41.84 19.17 -30.49
CA ASP A 37 -41.09 20.30 -29.97
C ASP A 37 -40.90 20.40 -28.45
N ILE A 38 -39.62 20.53 -28.03
CA ILE A 38 -39.26 21.49 -26.98
C ILE A 38 -37.87 22.06 -27.28
N GLU A 39 -37.86 23.36 -27.27
CA GLU A 39 -36.80 24.28 -27.56
C GLU A 39 -35.52 24.13 -26.74
N ARG A 40 -34.45 24.60 -27.37
CA ARG A 40 -33.14 24.96 -26.80
C ARG A 40 -33.28 25.75 -25.50
N ASP A 41 -32.61 25.29 -24.46
CA ASP A 41 -31.96 26.25 -23.56
C ASP A 41 -30.81 25.58 -22.75
N GLY A 42 -29.69 26.31 -22.66
CA GLY A 42 -28.83 26.33 -21.52
C GLY A 42 -27.77 25.22 -21.42
N ALA A 43 -26.64 25.44 -22.06
CA ALA A 43 -25.38 24.86 -21.61
C ALA A 43 -25.09 25.31 -20.16
N ALA A 44 -25.43 24.44 -19.18
CA ALA A 44 -25.00 24.56 -17.80
C ALA A 44 -23.99 23.46 -17.51
N GLY A 45 -22.74 23.88 -17.33
CA GLY A 45 -21.62 23.00 -17.00
C GLY A 45 -21.91 22.16 -15.75
N LEU A 46 -21.83 20.86 -15.90
CA LEU A 46 -21.73 19.91 -14.78
C LEU A 46 -20.36 20.09 -14.12
N GLN A 47 -20.28 21.01 -13.17
CA GLN A 47 -19.25 20.96 -12.15
C GLN A 47 -19.60 19.79 -11.22
N PRO A 48 -18.70 18.84 -10.97
CA PRO A 48 -18.92 17.90 -9.88
C PRO A 48 -18.83 18.71 -8.57
N ALA A 49 -19.98 18.86 -7.91
CA ALA A 49 -20.03 19.37 -6.55
C ALA A 49 -19.27 18.40 -5.63
N ILE A 50 -17.98 18.63 -5.45
CA ILE A 50 -17.25 18.11 -4.31
C ILE A 50 -17.75 18.91 -3.12
N ALA A 51 -18.85 18.46 -2.54
CA ALA A 51 -19.32 18.96 -1.26
C ALA A 51 -18.23 18.68 -0.24
N LEU A 52 -17.57 19.74 0.21
CA LEU A 52 -16.86 19.78 1.49
C LEU A 52 -17.90 19.46 2.58
N ALA A 53 -18.08 18.17 2.86
CA ALA A 53 -18.81 17.74 4.03
C ALA A 53 -18.01 18.21 5.25
N ARG A 54 -18.43 19.37 5.79
CA ARG A 54 -18.09 19.77 7.15
C ARG A 54 -18.53 18.62 8.05
N SER A 55 -17.62 18.11 8.84
CA SER A 55 -17.83 17.01 9.77
C SER A 55 -18.93 17.38 10.76
N ASP A 56 -20.14 16.92 10.52
CA ASP A 56 -21.13 16.78 11.57
C ASP A 56 -20.56 15.80 12.59
N ALA A 57 -20.55 16.21 13.85
CA ALA A 57 -19.98 15.48 14.98
C ALA A 57 -20.57 14.06 15.05
N ARG A 58 -19.81 13.09 14.51
CA ARG A 58 -20.04 11.68 14.81
C ARG A 58 -19.83 11.46 16.30
N PRO A 59 -20.57 10.56 16.92
CA PRO A 59 -20.43 10.32 18.35
C PRO A 59 -18.97 10.03 18.70
N ALA A 60 -18.49 10.69 19.74
CA ALA A 60 -17.08 10.84 20.14
C ALA A 60 -16.36 9.56 20.60
N SER A 61 -16.83 8.34 20.24
CA SER A 61 -16.54 7.16 21.05
C SER A 61 -15.75 6.02 20.40
N ASP A 62 -15.39 6.04 19.12
CA ASP A 62 -14.74 4.87 18.54
C ASP A 62 -13.37 5.13 17.86
N TYR A 63 -12.59 6.04 18.42
CA TYR A 63 -11.23 6.28 17.95
C TYR A 63 -10.22 5.39 18.68
N ALA A 64 -9.34 4.74 17.92
CA ALA A 64 -8.17 4.05 18.46
C ALA A 64 -7.05 5.03 18.83
N VAL A 65 -6.88 6.09 18.02
CA VAL A 65 -5.86 7.13 18.22
C VAL A 65 -6.49 8.50 17.99
N GLN A 66 -6.19 9.44 18.89
CA GLN A 66 -6.61 10.82 18.75
C GLN A 66 -5.45 11.77 19.08
N LEU A 67 -5.16 12.67 18.17
CA LEU A 67 -4.20 13.77 18.32
C LEU A 67 -4.98 15.08 18.31
N ARG A 68 -4.66 15.97 19.26
CA ARG A 68 -5.24 17.31 19.35
C ARG A 68 -4.14 18.34 19.54
N GLY A 69 -3.93 19.19 18.54
CA GLY A 69 -2.93 20.23 18.53
C GLY A 69 -1.51 19.72 18.73
N VAL A 70 -1.21 18.49 18.30
CA VAL A 70 0.09 17.86 18.56
C VAL A 70 1.17 18.56 17.76
N GLY A 71 2.22 19.00 18.46
CA GLY A 71 3.43 19.55 17.89
C GLY A 71 4.65 18.74 18.28
N LYS A 72 5.65 18.70 17.37
CA LYS A 72 6.95 18.09 17.64
C LYS A 72 8.07 18.99 17.14
N ARG A 73 9.00 19.28 18.03
CA ARG A 73 10.20 20.09 17.75
C ARG A 73 11.46 19.31 18.12
N TYR A 74 12.51 19.51 17.34
CA TYR A 74 13.87 19.05 17.63
C TYR A 74 14.77 20.28 17.63
N GLY A 75 15.11 20.75 18.84
CA GLY A 75 15.74 22.06 19.02
C GLY A 75 14.84 23.17 18.46
N GLU A 76 15.34 23.95 17.51
CA GLU A 76 14.58 25.03 16.88
C GLU A 76 13.69 24.56 15.70
N ARG A 77 13.95 23.36 15.17
CA ARG A 77 13.20 22.82 14.02
C ARG A 77 11.86 22.26 14.46
N GLU A 78 10.77 22.88 14.03
CA GLU A 78 9.42 22.32 14.15
C GLU A 78 9.19 21.32 12.99
N VAL A 79 8.77 20.10 13.35
CA VAL A 79 8.53 19.01 12.39
C VAL A 79 7.05 18.70 12.26
N LEU A 80 6.29 18.85 13.35
CA LEU A 80 4.83 18.78 13.35
C LEU A 80 4.29 20.01 14.07
N SER A 81 3.27 20.65 13.51
CA SER A 81 2.70 21.89 14.01
C SER A 81 1.18 21.80 14.10
N GLY A 82 0.64 21.81 15.32
CA GLY A 82 -0.79 21.82 15.58
C GLY A 82 -1.54 20.68 14.87
N PHE A 83 -1.04 19.46 14.97
CA PHE A 83 -1.54 18.32 14.22
C PHE A 83 -2.79 17.72 14.89
N ASP A 84 -3.92 17.80 14.21
CA ASP A 84 -5.20 17.22 14.63
C ASP A 84 -5.54 16.01 13.77
N LEU A 85 -5.70 14.83 14.40
CA LEU A 85 -6.02 13.59 13.69
C LEU A 85 -6.81 12.66 14.60
N SER A 86 -7.85 12.05 14.06
CA SER A 86 -8.59 10.96 14.68
C SER A 86 -8.55 9.74 13.78
N ILE A 87 -8.15 8.59 14.30
CA ILE A 87 -8.07 7.30 13.60
C ILE A 87 -9.14 6.38 14.19
N GLU A 88 -10.13 6.04 13.37
CA GLU A 88 -11.20 5.12 13.75
C GLU A 88 -10.65 3.71 13.97
N ARG A 89 -11.24 3.00 14.93
CA ARG A 89 -10.85 1.61 15.24
C ARG A 89 -11.14 0.70 14.05
N GLY A 90 -10.19 -0.18 13.74
CA GLY A 90 -10.28 -1.12 12.64
C GLY A 90 -10.12 -0.48 11.25
N SER A 91 -9.92 0.84 11.15
CA SER A 91 -9.65 1.51 9.87
C SER A 91 -8.21 1.31 9.42
N PHE A 92 -7.99 1.41 8.11
CA PHE A 92 -6.68 1.43 7.50
C PHE A 92 -6.37 2.84 6.99
N VAL A 93 -5.51 3.58 7.68
CA VAL A 93 -5.13 4.95 7.31
C VAL A 93 -3.75 4.94 6.68
N ALA A 94 -3.64 5.49 5.47
CA ALA A 94 -2.36 5.68 4.78
C ALA A 94 -1.92 7.15 4.87
N ILE A 95 -0.64 7.36 5.15
CA ILE A 95 -0.01 8.68 5.20
C ILE A 95 1.00 8.77 4.08
N VAL A 96 0.80 9.73 3.19
CA VAL A 96 1.69 10.06 2.09
C VAL A 96 2.32 11.45 2.28
N GLY A 97 3.38 11.73 1.56
CA GLY A 97 4.04 13.02 1.58
C GLY A 97 5.52 12.90 1.26
N ARG A 98 6.18 14.03 1.02
CA ARG A 98 7.60 14.10 0.64
C ARG A 98 8.51 13.66 1.79
N SER A 99 9.75 13.30 1.46
CA SER A 99 10.75 12.98 2.49
C SER A 99 10.98 14.18 3.42
N GLY A 100 11.04 13.91 4.71
CA GLY A 100 11.29 14.94 5.73
C GLY A 100 10.08 15.79 6.16
N CYS A 101 8.85 15.53 5.65
CA CYS A 101 7.64 16.28 6.03
C CYS A 101 7.04 15.89 7.40
N GLY A 102 7.63 14.92 8.12
CA GLY A 102 7.18 14.54 9.48
C GLY A 102 6.46 13.19 9.60
N LYS A 103 6.27 12.40 8.52
CA LYS A 103 5.55 11.10 8.54
C LYS A 103 6.10 10.11 9.58
N SER A 104 7.39 9.81 9.51
CA SER A 104 8.02 8.87 10.46
C SER A 104 8.07 9.43 11.88
N THR A 105 8.13 10.76 12.05
CA THR A 105 8.01 11.42 13.35
C THR A 105 6.61 11.19 13.93
N LEU A 106 5.56 11.42 13.15
CA LEU A 106 4.19 11.15 13.56
C LEU A 106 4.00 9.68 13.97
N LEU A 107 4.53 8.76 13.15
CA LEU A 107 4.45 7.33 13.43
C LEU A 107 5.16 6.96 14.74
N ARG A 108 6.34 7.55 15.03
CA ARG A 108 7.06 7.33 16.29
C ARG A 108 6.35 7.90 17.50
N LEU A 109 5.67 9.05 17.37
CA LEU A 109 4.80 9.60 18.42
C LEU A 109 3.64 8.64 18.72
N VAL A 110 2.95 8.15 17.68
CA VAL A 110 1.86 7.19 17.84
C VAL A 110 2.37 5.86 18.41
N ALA A 111 3.58 5.42 18.04
CA ALA A 111 4.23 4.24 18.62
C ALA A 111 4.57 4.41 20.12
N GLY A 112 4.65 5.66 20.61
CA GLY A 112 5.14 5.95 21.96
C GLY A 112 6.67 5.82 22.07
N LEU A 113 7.37 5.89 20.94
CA LEU A 113 8.84 5.90 20.88
C LEU A 113 9.41 7.30 21.07
N GLU A 114 8.58 8.31 20.92
CA GLU A 114 8.90 9.71 21.16
C GLU A 114 7.72 10.39 21.85
N GLU A 115 8.00 11.50 22.54
CA GLU A 115 6.99 12.33 23.18
C GLU A 115 6.68 13.56 22.33
N ALA A 116 5.42 14.00 22.35
CA ALA A 116 5.01 15.25 21.73
C ALA A 116 5.62 16.44 22.50
N SER A 117 5.98 17.50 21.77
CA SER A 117 6.45 18.75 22.39
C SER A 117 5.28 19.61 22.88
N SER A 118 4.10 19.45 22.27
CA SER A 118 2.85 20.14 22.64
C SER A 118 1.64 19.34 22.20
N GLY A 119 0.47 19.70 22.70
CA GLY A 119 -0.79 19.02 22.40
C GLY A 119 -0.98 17.73 23.18
N VAL A 120 -1.99 16.96 22.79
CA VAL A 120 -2.39 15.72 23.48
C VAL A 120 -2.51 14.59 22.47
N LEU A 121 -1.87 13.44 22.76
CA LEU A 121 -2.00 12.21 22.02
C LEU A 121 -2.63 11.16 22.92
N GLU A 122 -3.80 10.70 22.56
CA GLU A 122 -4.53 9.64 23.27
C GLU A 122 -4.61 8.37 22.43
N LYS A 123 -4.38 7.22 23.07
CA LYS A 123 -4.56 5.89 22.47
C LYS A 123 -5.44 5.08 23.40
N ARG A 124 -6.52 4.51 22.86
CA ARG A 124 -7.50 3.77 23.67
C ARG A 124 -7.89 2.46 23.00
N ALA A 125 -7.80 1.36 23.76
CA ALA A 125 -8.42 0.10 23.34
C ALA A 125 -9.95 0.19 23.47
N GLY A 126 -10.68 -0.70 22.78
CA GLY A 126 -12.15 -0.74 22.83
C GLY A 126 -12.72 -0.99 24.22
N ASN A 127 -11.93 -1.59 25.12
CA ASN A 127 -12.26 -1.81 26.53
C ASN A 127 -11.81 -0.65 27.45
N GLY A 128 -11.35 0.48 26.90
CA GLY A 128 -10.84 1.64 27.65
C GLY A 128 -9.43 1.48 28.23
N GLY A 129 -8.80 0.32 28.06
CA GLY A 129 -7.41 0.06 28.48
C GLY A 129 -6.36 0.63 27.52
N PRO A 130 -5.07 0.35 27.77
CA PRO A 130 -3.98 0.71 26.86
C PRO A 130 -4.12 -0.02 25.52
N LEU A 131 -3.85 0.69 24.43
CA LEU A 131 -3.88 0.13 23.08
C LEU A 131 -2.59 -0.65 22.81
N ASP A 132 -2.69 -1.97 22.56
CA ASP A 132 -1.51 -2.75 22.15
C ASP A 132 -1.09 -2.33 20.74
N THR A 133 0.10 -1.75 20.68
CA THR A 133 0.65 -1.13 19.47
C THR A 133 1.91 -1.85 19.07
N ARG A 134 2.00 -2.26 17.79
CA ARG A 134 3.20 -2.83 17.19
C ARG A 134 3.64 -2.00 16.00
N ILE A 135 4.94 -1.99 15.75
CA ILE A 135 5.54 -1.27 14.63
C ILE A 135 6.36 -2.21 13.76
N MET A 136 6.17 -2.09 12.45
CA MET A 136 7.00 -2.68 11.42
C MET A 136 7.77 -1.57 10.73
N PHE A 137 9.10 -1.66 10.76
CA PHE A 137 10.00 -0.68 10.15
C PHE A 137 10.28 -1.02 8.68
N GLN A 138 10.78 -0.06 7.93
CA GLN A 138 11.24 -0.20 6.56
C GLN A 138 12.25 -1.34 6.41
N ASP A 139 13.23 -1.42 7.32
CA ASP A 139 14.09 -2.59 7.44
C ASP A 139 13.44 -3.61 8.39
N ALA A 140 13.43 -4.88 8.01
CA ALA A 140 12.82 -5.97 8.76
C ALA A 140 13.41 -6.15 10.17
N ARG A 141 14.65 -5.68 10.41
CA ARG A 141 15.35 -5.71 11.71
C ARG A 141 15.26 -7.08 12.38
N LEU A 142 15.48 -8.14 11.60
CA LEU A 142 15.53 -9.48 12.15
C LEU A 142 16.86 -9.69 12.88
N LEU A 143 16.83 -10.41 14.00
CA LEU A 143 18.03 -10.79 14.72
C LEU A 143 18.76 -11.89 13.93
N PRO A 144 19.97 -11.63 13.37
CA PRO A 144 20.64 -12.57 12.48
C PRO A 144 21.08 -13.86 13.16
N TRP A 145 21.23 -13.84 14.48
CA TRP A 145 21.59 -15.01 15.32
C TRP A 145 20.38 -15.77 15.86
N LYS A 146 19.17 -15.49 15.36
CA LYS A 146 17.94 -16.21 15.70
C LYS A 146 17.29 -16.76 14.43
N SER A 147 16.73 -17.96 14.51
CA SER A 147 15.94 -18.51 13.41
C SER A 147 14.68 -17.66 13.14
N VAL A 148 14.03 -17.91 12.02
CA VAL A 148 12.76 -17.27 11.65
C VAL A 148 11.74 -17.42 12.77
N LEU A 149 11.50 -18.63 13.25
CA LEU A 149 10.58 -18.89 14.36
C LEU A 149 10.97 -18.13 15.63
N GLN A 150 12.26 -18.13 15.98
CA GLN A 150 12.74 -17.40 17.16
C GLN A 150 12.60 -15.88 17.01
N ASN A 151 12.70 -15.35 15.79
CA ASN A 151 12.43 -13.93 15.51
C ASN A 151 10.96 -13.58 15.72
N VAL A 152 10.05 -14.44 15.26
CA VAL A 152 8.60 -14.23 15.46
C VAL A 152 8.23 -14.33 16.94
N MET A 153 8.86 -15.23 17.69
CA MET A 153 8.60 -15.41 19.13
C MET A 153 9.14 -14.28 20.02
N LEU A 154 9.83 -13.28 19.46
CA LEU A 154 10.37 -12.18 20.28
C LEU A 154 9.27 -11.42 21.00
N GLY A 155 9.42 -11.31 22.32
CA GLY A 155 8.46 -10.61 23.20
C GLY A 155 7.24 -11.43 23.60
N LEU A 156 7.08 -12.66 23.10
CA LEU A 156 6.12 -13.61 23.67
C LEU A 156 6.65 -14.14 25.00
N GLY A 157 5.75 -14.31 25.96
CA GLY A 157 6.07 -14.96 27.22
C GLY A 157 6.54 -16.41 27.03
N ARG A 158 7.12 -17.04 28.07
CA ARG A 158 7.57 -18.44 28.07
C ARG A 158 6.41 -19.44 28.22
N GLY A 159 5.17 -19.05 27.93
CA GLY A 159 4.00 -19.93 27.99
C GLY A 159 4.01 -21.03 26.94
N GLY A 160 3.38 -22.18 27.24
CA GLY A 160 3.40 -23.37 26.39
C GLY A 160 2.82 -23.20 24.98
N GLY A 161 2.01 -22.16 24.71
CA GLY A 161 1.40 -21.88 23.40
C GLY A 161 2.21 -20.96 22.48
N ALA A 162 3.23 -20.25 23.00
CA ALA A 162 3.95 -19.21 22.22
C ALA A 162 4.59 -19.74 20.93
N ARG A 163 5.04 -20.99 20.93
CA ARG A 163 5.61 -21.62 19.73
C ARG A 163 4.55 -21.97 18.69
N ASP A 164 3.39 -22.41 19.14
CA ASP A 164 2.28 -22.78 18.25
C ASP A 164 1.63 -21.52 17.67
N ASP A 165 1.46 -20.46 18.46
CA ASP A 165 1.03 -19.14 17.96
C ASP A 165 1.99 -18.61 16.90
N ALA A 166 3.31 -18.68 17.13
CA ALA A 166 4.31 -18.23 16.17
C ALA A 166 4.30 -19.08 14.88
N ARG A 167 4.08 -20.39 14.98
CA ARG A 167 3.93 -21.27 13.80
C ARG A 167 2.65 -20.97 13.03
N ALA A 168 1.55 -20.72 13.72
CA ALA A 168 0.29 -20.34 13.10
C ALA A 168 0.43 -19.06 12.28
N VAL A 169 1.02 -18.00 12.85
CA VAL A 169 1.24 -16.75 12.13
C VAL A 169 2.25 -16.90 10.99
N LEU A 170 3.28 -17.76 11.14
CA LEU A 170 4.19 -18.08 10.04
C LEU A 170 3.46 -18.79 8.89
N ALA A 171 2.47 -19.63 9.17
CA ALA A 171 1.62 -20.23 8.14
C ALA A 171 0.76 -19.16 7.43
N GLU A 172 0.20 -18.22 8.17
CA GLU A 172 -0.58 -17.09 7.60
C GLU A 172 0.24 -16.25 6.62
N VAL A 173 1.53 -16.01 6.91
CA VAL A 173 2.41 -15.25 5.98
C VAL A 173 3.09 -16.16 4.93
N GLY A 174 2.78 -17.46 4.89
CA GLY A 174 3.31 -18.42 3.92
C GLY A 174 4.78 -18.79 4.13
N LEU A 175 5.26 -18.80 5.38
CA LEU A 175 6.66 -19.08 5.73
C LEU A 175 6.84 -20.19 6.79
N LEU A 176 5.83 -21.03 7.03
CA LEU A 176 5.93 -22.10 8.02
C LEU A 176 7.10 -23.05 7.74
N GLU A 177 7.32 -23.42 6.47
CA GLU A 177 8.41 -24.30 6.04
C GLU A 177 9.81 -23.71 6.28
N ARG A 178 9.87 -22.36 6.41
CA ARG A 178 11.09 -21.60 6.67
C ARG A 178 11.33 -21.31 8.16
N ALA A 179 10.54 -21.90 9.07
CA ALA A 179 10.56 -21.59 10.50
C ALA A 179 11.95 -21.79 11.15
N ASN A 180 12.73 -22.76 10.66
CA ASN A 180 14.07 -23.06 11.18
C ASN A 180 15.21 -22.37 10.41
N ASP A 181 14.92 -21.68 9.32
CA ASP A 181 15.91 -20.97 8.52
C ASP A 181 16.45 -19.74 9.27
N TRP A 182 17.58 -19.24 8.80
CA TRP A 182 18.19 -18.00 9.31
C TRP A 182 17.83 -16.80 8.42
N PRO A 183 17.77 -15.58 8.97
CA PRO A 183 17.45 -14.40 8.18
C PRO A 183 18.31 -14.18 6.93
N ALA A 184 19.58 -14.62 6.96
CA ALA A 184 20.49 -14.52 5.83
C ALA A 184 20.09 -15.39 4.63
N GLN A 185 19.30 -16.44 4.85
CA GLN A 185 18.83 -17.39 3.82
C GLN A 185 17.53 -16.90 3.14
N LEU A 186 16.96 -15.80 3.61
CA LEU A 186 15.67 -15.28 3.13
C LEU A 186 15.86 -14.18 2.09
N SER A 187 14.95 -14.12 1.12
CA SER A 187 14.81 -12.97 0.23
C SER A 187 14.35 -11.71 1.00
N GLY A 188 14.44 -10.54 0.38
CA GLY A 188 13.93 -9.28 0.95
C GLY A 188 12.46 -9.37 1.35
N GLY A 189 11.63 -9.87 0.46
CA GLY A 189 10.19 -10.06 0.70
C GLY A 189 9.91 -11.07 1.81
N GLN A 190 10.66 -12.17 1.86
CA GLN A 190 10.53 -13.14 2.94
C GLN A 190 10.91 -12.54 4.30
N ARG A 191 11.98 -11.73 4.37
CA ARG A 191 12.34 -11.00 5.60
C ARG A 191 11.22 -10.05 6.05
N GLN A 192 10.58 -9.34 5.11
CA GLN A 192 9.45 -8.47 5.44
C GLN A 192 8.22 -9.25 5.90
N ARG A 193 7.92 -10.42 5.33
CA ARG A 193 6.85 -11.32 5.82
C ARG A 193 7.15 -11.82 7.23
N VAL A 194 8.40 -12.13 7.58
CA VAL A 194 8.79 -12.49 8.95
C VAL A 194 8.61 -11.33 9.92
N ALA A 195 8.97 -10.09 9.50
CA ALA A 195 8.76 -8.89 10.32
C ALA A 195 7.27 -8.63 10.57
N LEU A 196 6.42 -8.84 9.56
CA LEU A 196 4.97 -8.76 9.68
C LEU A 196 4.44 -9.83 10.65
N ALA A 197 4.87 -11.09 10.51
CA ALA A 197 4.51 -12.18 11.42
C ALA A 197 4.92 -11.86 12.87
N ARG A 198 6.12 -11.32 13.09
CA ARG A 198 6.60 -10.89 14.41
C ARG A 198 5.73 -9.80 15.03
N ALA A 199 5.17 -8.90 14.23
CA ALA A 199 4.26 -7.89 14.72
C ALA A 199 2.88 -8.48 15.05
N LEU A 200 2.35 -9.36 14.18
CA LEU A 200 1.01 -9.92 14.29
C LEU A 200 0.85 -11.00 15.36
N VAL A 201 1.91 -11.74 15.70
CA VAL A 201 1.86 -12.80 16.73
C VAL A 201 1.40 -12.30 18.10
N HIS A 202 1.56 -11.00 18.35
CA HIS A 202 1.08 -10.33 19.57
C HIS A 202 -0.39 -9.92 19.48
N ARG A 203 -1.08 -10.16 18.36
CA ARG A 203 -2.47 -9.76 18.12
C ARG A 203 -2.72 -8.28 18.41
N PRO A 204 -1.94 -7.36 17.78
CA PRO A 204 -2.01 -5.94 18.08
C PRO A 204 -3.38 -5.37 17.72
N GLN A 205 -3.81 -4.36 18.49
CA GLN A 205 -4.99 -3.55 18.16
C GLN A 205 -4.64 -2.41 17.20
N LEU A 206 -3.37 -1.98 17.20
CA LEU A 206 -2.83 -0.97 16.29
C LEU A 206 -1.52 -1.47 15.67
N LEU A 207 -1.48 -1.57 14.35
CA LEU A 207 -0.29 -1.89 13.57
C LEU A 207 0.21 -0.66 12.84
N LEU A 208 1.45 -0.27 13.11
CA LEU A 208 2.15 0.84 12.48
C LEU A 208 3.13 0.28 11.43
N LEU A 209 3.06 0.79 10.23
CA LEU A 209 3.83 0.34 9.08
C LEU A 209 4.65 1.53 8.53
N ASP A 210 5.97 1.53 8.74
CA ASP A 210 6.89 2.60 8.29
C ASP A 210 7.59 2.17 7.01
N GLU A 211 7.06 2.60 5.86
CA GLU A 211 7.56 2.29 4.51
C GLU A 211 7.88 0.78 4.29
N PRO A 212 6.97 -0.14 4.67
CA PRO A 212 7.28 -1.57 4.81
C PRO A 212 7.66 -2.24 3.49
N LEU A 213 7.34 -1.63 2.34
CA LEU A 213 7.48 -2.23 1.01
C LEU A 213 8.45 -1.48 0.10
N GLY A 214 9.07 -0.39 0.58
CA GLY A 214 9.92 0.50 -0.22
C GLY A 214 11.15 -0.18 -0.84
N ALA A 215 11.66 -1.24 -0.23
CA ALA A 215 12.85 -1.97 -0.69
C ALA A 215 12.52 -3.23 -1.53
N LEU A 216 11.24 -3.46 -1.87
CA LEU A 216 10.80 -4.66 -2.59
C LEU A 216 10.66 -4.40 -4.10
N ASP A 217 10.93 -5.44 -4.90
CA ASP A 217 10.58 -5.44 -6.31
C ASP A 217 9.07 -5.39 -6.54
N ALA A 218 8.64 -5.07 -7.76
CA ALA A 218 7.24 -4.80 -8.09
C ALA A 218 6.31 -6.01 -7.83
N LEU A 219 6.75 -7.24 -8.15
CA LEU A 219 5.92 -8.43 -7.96
C LEU A 219 5.79 -8.78 -6.48
N THR A 220 6.89 -8.79 -5.76
CA THR A 220 6.92 -9.05 -4.31
C THR A 220 6.09 -7.99 -3.56
N ARG A 221 6.15 -6.72 -4.00
CA ARG A 221 5.33 -5.63 -3.43
C ARG A 221 3.83 -5.91 -3.63
N LEU A 222 3.44 -6.35 -4.81
CA LEU A 222 2.05 -6.70 -5.13
C LEU A 222 1.52 -7.85 -4.25
N GLU A 223 2.34 -8.89 -4.06
CA GLU A 223 2.01 -9.99 -3.16
C GLU A 223 1.87 -9.53 -1.71
N MET A 224 2.75 -8.63 -1.25
CA MET A 224 2.69 -8.08 0.10
C MET A 224 1.45 -7.19 0.31
N HIS A 225 1.01 -6.40 -0.69
CA HIS A 225 -0.25 -5.66 -0.60
C HIS A 225 -1.43 -6.62 -0.36
N THR A 226 -1.51 -7.69 -1.16
CA THR A 226 -2.57 -8.70 -1.03
C THR A 226 -2.52 -9.40 0.34
N LEU A 227 -1.33 -9.73 0.81
CA LEU A 227 -1.11 -10.34 2.12
C LEU A 227 -1.55 -9.41 3.25
N ILE A 228 -1.09 -8.15 3.25
CA ILE A 228 -1.43 -7.16 4.29
C ILE A 228 -2.94 -6.90 4.30
N GLU A 229 -3.59 -6.71 3.12
CA GLU A 229 -5.03 -6.50 3.04
C GLU A 229 -5.80 -7.70 3.60
N ARG A 230 -5.41 -8.93 3.25
CA ARG A 230 -6.03 -10.15 3.76
C ARG A 230 -5.94 -10.24 5.28
N LEU A 231 -4.72 -10.09 5.83
CA LEU A 231 -4.49 -10.18 7.28
C LEU A 231 -5.21 -9.06 8.04
N TRP A 232 -5.25 -7.84 7.50
CA TRP A 232 -6.02 -6.75 8.10
C TRP A 232 -7.53 -7.06 8.14
N ARG A 233 -8.08 -7.65 7.08
CA ARG A 233 -9.50 -8.05 7.03
C ARG A 233 -9.82 -9.20 7.98
N GLU A 234 -8.90 -10.14 8.16
CA GLU A 234 -9.03 -11.28 9.05
C GLU A 234 -8.92 -10.87 10.53
N HIS A 235 -7.89 -10.11 10.88
CA HIS A 235 -7.58 -9.76 12.27
C HIS A 235 -8.24 -8.45 12.76
N ARG A 236 -8.73 -7.60 11.85
CA ARG A 236 -9.45 -6.36 12.18
C ARG A 236 -8.68 -5.37 13.06
N PHE A 237 -7.36 -5.37 12.99
CA PHE A 237 -6.57 -4.35 13.68
C PHE A 237 -6.70 -2.97 13.00
N THR A 238 -6.48 -1.91 13.75
CA THR A 238 -6.31 -0.57 13.17
C THR A 238 -4.92 -0.50 12.52
N ALA A 239 -4.82 0.03 11.31
CA ALA A 239 -3.55 0.15 10.59
C ALA A 239 -3.21 1.61 10.29
N LEU A 240 -1.96 2.00 10.51
CA LEU A 240 -1.40 3.26 10.09
C LEU A 240 -0.17 3.00 9.22
N LEU A 241 -0.28 3.26 7.93
CA LEU A 241 0.75 3.05 6.93
C LEU A 241 1.40 4.38 6.56
N VAL A 242 2.70 4.48 6.71
CA VAL A 242 3.51 5.56 6.13
C VAL A 242 4.14 5.04 4.85
N THR A 243 3.95 5.76 3.76
CA THR A 243 4.54 5.42 2.46
C THR A 243 4.81 6.68 1.64
N HIS A 244 5.72 6.60 0.68
CA HIS A 244 5.90 7.60 -0.36
C HIS A 244 5.21 7.19 -1.68
N ASP A 245 4.63 5.99 -1.75
CA ASP A 245 3.96 5.44 -2.92
C ASP A 245 2.44 5.68 -2.81
N VAL A 246 1.92 6.56 -3.69
CA VAL A 246 0.48 6.89 -3.76
C VAL A 246 -0.34 5.67 -4.17
N HIS A 247 0.20 4.83 -5.07
CA HIS A 247 -0.46 3.59 -5.48
C HIS A 247 -0.71 2.65 -4.28
N GLU A 248 0.31 2.49 -3.41
CA GLU A 248 0.20 1.72 -2.17
C GLU A 248 -0.87 2.29 -1.24
N ALA A 249 -0.88 3.62 -1.06
CA ALA A 249 -1.86 4.30 -0.23
C ALA A 249 -3.30 4.09 -0.73
N VAL A 250 -3.53 4.19 -2.05
CA VAL A 250 -4.84 3.94 -2.68
C VAL A 250 -5.20 2.45 -2.59
N ALA A 251 -4.23 1.54 -2.75
CA ALA A 251 -4.49 0.10 -2.70
C ALA A 251 -4.94 -0.36 -1.30
N LEU A 252 -4.33 0.15 -0.23
CA LEU A 252 -4.51 -0.34 1.14
C LEU A 252 -5.36 0.56 2.03
N GLY A 253 -5.27 1.90 1.90
CA GLY A 253 -5.92 2.84 2.82
C GLY A 253 -7.43 2.95 2.64
N ASP A 254 -8.21 3.04 3.71
CA ASP A 254 -9.61 3.51 3.68
C ASP A 254 -9.66 5.04 3.68
N ARG A 255 -8.55 5.65 4.12
CA ARG A 255 -8.36 7.09 4.21
C ARG A 255 -6.90 7.41 3.92
N ILE A 256 -6.65 8.42 3.11
CA ILE A 256 -5.31 8.88 2.73
C ILE A 256 -5.10 10.28 3.29
N LEU A 257 -4.03 10.44 4.04
CA LEU A 257 -3.59 11.73 4.58
C LEU A 257 -2.32 12.17 3.85
N LEU A 258 -2.33 13.37 3.29
CA LEU A 258 -1.11 14.00 2.79
C LEU A 258 -0.55 14.92 3.87
N ILE A 259 0.70 14.69 4.26
CA ILE A 259 1.41 15.57 5.18
C ILE A 259 2.39 16.44 4.40
N GLU A 260 2.26 17.76 4.63
CA GLU A 260 3.15 18.78 4.10
C GLU A 260 3.51 19.75 5.22
N GLU A 261 4.78 20.12 5.31
CA GLU A 261 5.28 21.10 6.30
C GLU A 261 4.75 20.84 7.73
N GLY A 262 4.68 19.57 8.12
CA GLY A 262 4.24 19.16 9.45
C GLY A 262 2.73 19.30 9.72
N ARG A 263 1.91 19.46 8.68
CA ARG A 263 0.44 19.61 8.77
C ARG A 263 -0.26 18.66 7.81
N ILE A 264 -1.55 18.40 8.04
CA ILE A 264 -2.40 17.67 7.10
C ILE A 264 -2.81 18.63 5.98
N ALA A 265 -2.31 18.39 4.77
CA ALA A 265 -2.63 19.17 3.57
C ALA A 265 -3.81 18.61 2.78
N LEU A 266 -4.04 17.29 2.88
CA LEU A 266 -5.18 16.59 2.28
C LEU A 266 -5.64 15.47 3.22
N ASP A 267 -6.95 15.33 3.34
CA ASP A 267 -7.63 14.25 4.05
C ASP A 267 -8.67 13.64 3.11
N GLN A 268 -8.34 12.50 2.51
CA GLN A 268 -9.08 11.90 1.41
C GLN A 268 -9.63 10.54 1.81
N PRO A 269 -10.95 10.36 1.95
CA PRO A 269 -11.56 9.04 2.09
C PRO A 269 -11.46 8.26 0.77
N VAL A 270 -11.26 6.94 0.87
CA VAL A 270 -11.18 6.03 -0.28
C VAL A 270 -12.46 5.22 -0.37
N ALA A 271 -13.40 5.67 -1.19
CA ALA A 271 -14.70 5.03 -1.40
C ALA A 271 -14.66 3.92 -2.47
N LEU A 272 -13.56 3.15 -2.54
CA LEU A 272 -13.42 2.04 -3.47
C LEU A 272 -13.70 0.71 -2.76
N ALA A 273 -14.54 -0.13 -3.37
CA ALA A 273 -14.84 -1.46 -2.84
C ALA A 273 -13.60 -2.35 -2.80
N ARG A 274 -13.53 -3.25 -1.81
CA ARG A 274 -12.44 -4.23 -1.67
C ARG A 274 -12.89 -5.63 -2.15
N PRO A 275 -12.03 -6.43 -2.82
CA PRO A 275 -10.65 -6.08 -3.20
C PRO A 275 -10.63 -5.01 -4.30
N ARG A 276 -9.69 -4.08 -4.24
CA ARG A 276 -9.61 -2.97 -5.19
C ARG A 276 -9.07 -3.40 -6.53
N ALA A 277 -9.86 -3.19 -7.58
CA ALA A 277 -9.42 -3.42 -8.96
C ALA A 277 -8.47 -2.29 -9.39
N ARG A 278 -7.17 -2.54 -9.35
CA ARG A 278 -6.11 -1.55 -9.64
C ARG A 278 -6.19 -0.98 -11.06
N ALA A 279 -6.71 -1.74 -12.00
CA ALA A 279 -6.94 -1.31 -13.38
C ALA A 279 -8.26 -0.54 -13.57
N SER A 280 -9.04 -0.30 -12.51
CA SER A 280 -10.31 0.42 -12.63
C SER A 280 -10.09 1.93 -12.82
N ALA A 281 -10.98 2.57 -13.58
CA ALA A 281 -10.95 4.02 -13.78
C ALA A 281 -11.05 4.79 -12.44
N GLY A 282 -11.82 4.28 -11.47
CA GLY A 282 -11.94 4.90 -10.15
C GLY A 282 -10.65 4.84 -9.34
N PHE A 283 -9.88 3.75 -9.44
CA PHE A 283 -8.57 3.63 -8.81
C PHE A 283 -7.58 4.62 -9.43
N ALA A 284 -7.48 4.64 -10.77
CA ALA A 284 -6.59 5.54 -11.50
C ALA A 284 -6.91 7.03 -11.25
N ALA A 285 -8.20 7.38 -11.22
CA ALA A 285 -8.63 8.75 -10.96
C ALA A 285 -8.27 9.22 -9.53
N LEU A 286 -8.43 8.33 -8.52
CA LEU A 286 -8.06 8.67 -7.15
C LEU A 286 -6.54 8.76 -6.98
N GLU A 287 -5.80 7.85 -7.60
CA GLU A 287 -4.32 7.87 -7.62
C GLU A 287 -3.81 9.17 -8.23
N ASP A 288 -4.32 9.53 -9.42
CA ASP A 288 -3.95 10.79 -10.08
C ASP A 288 -4.30 12.01 -9.23
N HIS A 289 -5.51 12.05 -8.64
CA HIS A 289 -5.93 13.14 -7.76
C HIS A 289 -4.94 13.36 -6.59
N VAL A 290 -4.58 12.29 -5.89
CA VAL A 290 -3.63 12.38 -4.77
C VAL A 290 -2.23 12.73 -5.27
N LEU A 291 -1.77 12.13 -6.37
CA LEU A 291 -0.47 12.39 -6.96
C LEU A 291 -0.33 13.86 -7.40
N GLN A 292 -1.32 14.41 -8.10
CA GLN A 292 -1.36 15.81 -8.50
C GLN A 292 -1.28 16.74 -7.28
N ARG A 293 -1.89 16.36 -6.17
CA ARG A 293 -1.82 17.14 -4.94
C ARG A 293 -0.42 17.14 -4.34
N VAL A 294 0.25 15.98 -4.33
CA VAL A 294 1.64 15.82 -3.87
C VAL A 294 2.60 16.62 -4.75
N LEU A 295 2.36 16.66 -6.08
CA LEU A 295 3.24 17.35 -7.05
C LEU A 295 3.02 18.87 -7.09
N LYS A 296 1.78 19.36 -6.95
CA LYS A 296 1.46 20.81 -7.01
C LYS A 296 2.18 21.64 -5.95
N ASN A 297 2.53 21.04 -4.83
CA ASN A 297 3.30 21.69 -3.77
C ASN A 297 4.79 21.36 -3.84
N ALA A 298 5.28 20.81 -4.96
CA ALA A 298 6.71 20.77 -5.22
C ALA A 298 7.21 22.21 -5.38
N PRO A 299 8.25 22.68 -4.65
CA PRO A 299 8.92 23.94 -5.03
C PRO A 299 9.29 23.80 -6.51
N ASN A 300 8.95 24.82 -7.31
CA ASN A 300 9.31 24.88 -8.71
C ASN A 300 10.82 24.72 -8.81
N ASP A 301 11.26 23.50 -9.04
CA ASP A 301 12.63 23.24 -9.42
C ASP A 301 12.68 23.46 -10.94
N ASP A 302 12.78 24.76 -11.32
CA ASP A 302 12.94 25.20 -12.71
C ASP A 302 14.16 24.57 -13.41
N THR A 303 15.00 23.85 -12.66
CA THR A 303 16.13 23.11 -13.20
C THR A 303 15.77 21.82 -13.96
N LEU A 304 14.54 21.29 -13.76
CA LEU A 304 14.09 20.09 -14.49
C LEU A 304 13.36 20.43 -15.80
N ALA A 305 12.88 21.66 -15.97
CA ALA A 305 12.18 22.11 -17.18
C ALA A 305 13.11 22.27 -18.40
N HIS A 306 14.44 22.29 -18.20
CA HIS A 306 15.44 22.44 -19.27
C HIS A 306 16.17 21.13 -19.66
N ARG A 307 15.84 20.00 -19.08
CA ARG A 307 16.13 18.74 -19.76
C ARG A 307 15.04 18.48 -20.77
N ALA A 308 15.12 19.24 -21.88
CA ALA A 308 14.39 18.91 -23.08
C ALA A 308 14.61 17.41 -23.35
N TYR A 309 13.51 16.71 -23.52
CA TYR A 309 13.49 15.36 -24.04
C TYR A 309 14.28 15.34 -25.34
N GLU A 310 15.55 14.93 -25.27
CA GLU A 310 16.27 14.52 -26.46
C GLU A 310 15.64 13.19 -26.88
N PRO A 311 15.01 13.11 -28.06
CA PRO A 311 14.48 11.86 -28.52
C PRO A 311 15.64 10.86 -28.61
N TYR A 312 15.49 9.75 -27.90
CA TYR A 312 16.41 8.61 -27.99
C TYR A 312 16.47 8.18 -29.47
N ASP A 313 17.59 8.46 -30.12
CA ASP A 313 17.90 7.96 -31.46
C ASP A 313 18.46 6.53 -31.33
N PRO A 314 17.68 5.47 -31.65
CA PRO A 314 18.15 4.10 -31.54
C PRO A 314 19.19 3.72 -32.59
N TYR A 315 19.49 4.60 -33.55
CA TYR A 315 20.37 4.30 -34.68
C TYR A 315 21.52 5.29 -34.85
N GLY A 316 21.84 6.11 -33.85
CA GLY A 316 22.90 7.14 -33.81
C GLY A 316 23.95 7.00 -34.90
N LEU A 317 23.58 7.25 -36.17
CA LEU A 317 24.54 7.30 -37.27
C LEU A 317 25.22 8.66 -37.19
N PRO A 318 26.55 8.72 -37.20
CA PRO A 318 27.28 9.98 -37.24
C PRO A 318 27.01 10.70 -38.55
N GLU A 319 26.69 11.99 -38.46
CA GLU A 319 26.56 12.87 -39.66
C GLU A 319 27.81 12.78 -40.53
N PRO A 320 27.66 12.69 -41.85
CA PRO A 320 28.77 12.64 -42.77
C PRO A 320 29.42 14.04 -42.89
N GLY A 321 30.50 14.25 -42.15
CA GLY A 321 31.25 15.50 -42.40
C GLY A 321 32.19 16.05 -41.34
N ARG A 322 32.80 15.24 -40.47
CA ARG A 322 34.05 15.67 -39.77
C ARG A 322 34.92 14.46 -39.47
N LEU A 323 35.86 14.22 -40.39
CA LEU A 323 37.04 13.39 -40.13
C LEU A 323 37.98 14.16 -39.15
N THR A 324 37.98 13.84 -37.90
CA THR A 324 39.06 14.15 -37.00
C THR A 324 39.98 12.92 -36.91
N ARG A 325 41.25 13.14 -37.17
CA ARG A 325 42.31 12.11 -37.13
C ARG A 325 42.41 11.47 -35.75
N PRO A 326 42.67 10.16 -35.65
CA PRO A 326 42.89 9.48 -34.39
C PRO A 326 44.17 9.97 -33.73
N THR A 327 44.11 10.46 -32.51
CA THR A 327 45.26 10.66 -31.64
C THR A 327 45.66 9.29 -31.06
N GLU A 328 46.97 9.01 -31.19
CA GLU A 328 47.63 7.77 -30.75
C GLU A 328 47.32 7.39 -29.31
N VAL A 329 46.78 6.17 -29.14
CA VAL A 329 46.63 5.53 -27.81
C VAL A 329 48.00 4.88 -27.47
N ARG A 330 48.75 5.48 -26.53
CA ARG A 330 49.91 4.84 -25.90
C ARG A 330 49.43 3.86 -24.81
N TRP A 331 49.70 2.59 -25.03
CA TRP A 331 49.60 1.58 -23.99
C TRP A 331 50.85 1.67 -23.13
N ALA A 332 50.69 1.86 -21.81
CA ALA A 332 51.77 1.67 -20.82
C ALA A 332 51.74 0.21 -20.38
N VAL A 333 52.90 -0.43 -20.44
CA VAL A 333 53.20 -1.78 -19.96
C VAL A 333 53.27 -1.79 -18.43
#